data_0a171d53b624986edf4d5bbd7e98d593
#
_entry.id   0a171d53b624986edf4d5bbd7e98d593
#
_cell.length_a   1.000
_cell.length_b   1.000
_cell.length_c   1.000
_cell.angle_alpha   90.00
_cell.angle_beta   90.00
_cell.angle_gamma   90.00
#
_symmetry.space_group_name_H-M   'P 1'
#
loop_
_entity.id
_entity.type
_entity.pdbx_description
1 polymer ?
#
loop_
_entity_poly.entity_id
_entity_poly.type
_entity_poly.pdbx_seq_one_letter_code
_entity_poly.pdbx_strand_id
1 'polypeptide(L)'
;MKRIKMIAILLIVTNLAIGQTNVYDSIYVGGRWRTFMTHLPTGYNSSNNYPLVMAFHGGGPLGYQSIQYQSRLSQKSDTSSFIVVYPEGLKILGNRTWNAGGCCAPSTSLNIDDVGFVNSLLNHLFINLPIDTTRVYATGFSNGALLCYRLANQLTNRFAAIAPVAGDLMYYPWNPARSIPIISFHSYQDQNVKYFGGVTIGSTGTYFPPQDSMFNIISTNYSCGILKDTLFHNINQYDHFKYSNCSCNAIIEQFVSYDGEHSWPGGLSSGTVTVSNQFSATYLMWQFFQNYTTGCLTTGIENIIKKNIKIEAFPNPFSNKINLTNTTRNENFTLINYFGQVIWIGKNIEQQDFSYLTNGFYFLRIDNRTIKLVKQ
;
A
#
# COMPACT_ATOMS: atom_id res chain seq x y z
N MET A 1 -1.21 51.69 -58.74
CA MET A 1 -0.65 50.53 -58.02
C MET A 1 -0.88 50.71 -56.53
N LYS A 2 -1.87 50.01 -55.94
CA LYS A 2 -2.16 50.06 -54.48
C LYS A 2 -1.32 48.97 -53.82
N ARG A 3 -0.44 49.39 -52.90
CA ARG A 3 0.36 48.44 -52.06
C ARG A 3 -0.53 47.90 -50.95
N ILE A 4 -0.81 46.62 -50.95
CA ILE A 4 -1.46 45.89 -49.89
C ILE A 4 -0.39 45.61 -48.80
N LYS A 5 -0.55 46.22 -47.65
CA LYS A 5 0.27 45.88 -46.46
C LYS A 5 -0.32 44.63 -45.80
N MET A 6 0.42 43.54 -45.89
CA MET A 6 0.11 42.30 -45.20
C MET A 6 0.50 42.45 -43.73
N ILE A 7 -0.49 42.49 -42.82
CA ILE A 7 -0.28 42.49 -41.37
C ILE A 7 -0.17 41.03 -40.97
N ALA A 8 1.03 40.58 -40.59
CA ALA A 8 1.25 39.29 -39.98
C ALA A 8 0.73 39.34 -38.51
N ILE A 9 -0.36 38.64 -38.23
CA ILE A 9 -0.84 38.47 -36.85
C ILE A 9 0.03 37.33 -36.25
N LEU A 10 0.93 37.71 -35.34
CA LEU A 10 1.69 36.77 -34.54
C LEU A 10 0.78 36.23 -33.43
N LEU A 11 0.27 34.99 -33.61
CA LEU A 11 -0.45 34.27 -32.57
C LEU A 11 0.58 33.85 -31.52
N ILE A 12 0.70 34.61 -30.42
CA ILE A 12 1.45 34.19 -29.23
C ILE A 12 0.56 33.15 -28.53
N VAL A 13 0.87 31.85 -28.73
CA VAL A 13 0.33 30.78 -27.90
C VAL A 13 1.04 30.85 -26.55
N THR A 14 0.41 31.52 -25.59
CA THR A 14 0.84 31.48 -24.20
C THR A 14 0.48 30.09 -23.66
N ASN A 15 1.45 29.20 -23.56
CA ASN A 15 1.31 28.03 -22.68
C ASN A 15 1.19 28.57 -21.24
N LEU A 16 -0.04 28.71 -20.76
CA LEU A 16 -0.31 28.87 -19.34
C LEU A 16 0.16 27.57 -18.67
N ALA A 17 1.34 27.60 -18.07
CA ALA A 17 1.73 26.58 -17.09
C ALA A 17 0.69 26.68 -15.96
N ILE A 18 -0.28 25.76 -15.95
CA ILE A 18 -1.24 25.65 -14.86
C ILE A 18 -0.42 25.13 -13.68
N GLY A 19 -0.08 26.05 -12.76
CA GLY A 19 0.60 25.72 -11.52
C GLY A 19 -0.25 24.76 -10.67
N GLN A 20 0.37 24.15 -9.68
CA GLN A 20 -0.30 23.31 -8.66
C GLN A 20 -1.60 23.99 -8.19
N THR A 21 -2.71 23.25 -8.26
CA THR A 21 -4.01 23.80 -7.84
C THR A 21 -4.52 23.10 -6.61
N ASN A 22 -4.54 23.82 -5.47
CA ASN A 22 -5.20 23.38 -4.26
C ASN A 22 -6.61 23.99 -4.21
N VAL A 23 -7.62 23.15 -4.12
CA VAL A 23 -9.03 23.54 -4.01
C VAL A 23 -9.53 23.18 -2.62
N TYR A 24 -10.10 24.17 -1.92
CA TYR A 24 -10.69 24.00 -0.59
C TYR A 24 -12.20 23.95 -0.73
N ASP A 25 -12.83 22.94 -0.16
CA ASP A 25 -14.26 22.73 -0.27
C ASP A 25 -14.83 22.07 0.99
N SER A 26 -16.15 21.95 1.06
CA SER A 26 -16.85 21.33 2.17
C SER A 26 -18.14 20.66 1.72
N ILE A 27 -18.52 19.60 2.42
CA ILE A 27 -19.82 18.95 2.25
C ILE A 27 -20.59 18.94 3.56
N TYR A 28 -21.92 19.04 3.47
CA TYR A 28 -22.79 18.93 4.63
C TYR A 28 -23.20 17.46 4.81
N VAL A 29 -22.76 16.85 5.91
CA VAL A 29 -23.03 15.44 6.18
C VAL A 29 -23.16 15.20 7.69
N GLY A 30 -24.10 14.36 8.10
CA GLY A 30 -24.31 14.07 9.52
C GLY A 30 -24.64 15.30 10.36
N GLY A 31 -25.39 16.27 9.78
CA GLY A 31 -25.81 17.48 10.48
C GLY A 31 -24.73 18.56 10.65
N ARG A 32 -23.60 18.47 9.93
CA ARG A 32 -22.48 19.42 10.06
C ARG A 32 -21.65 19.54 8.78
N TRP A 33 -20.99 20.70 8.63
CA TRP A 33 -20.04 20.91 7.55
C TRP A 33 -18.73 20.18 7.83
N ARG A 34 -18.25 19.46 6.81
CA ARG A 34 -16.96 18.74 6.82
C ARG A 34 -16.10 19.26 5.67
N THR A 35 -14.93 19.73 6.00
CA THR A 35 -13.99 20.38 5.08
C THR A 35 -12.97 19.40 4.54
N PHE A 36 -12.44 19.69 3.38
CA PHE A 36 -11.34 18.96 2.75
C PHE A 36 -10.56 19.85 1.79
N MET A 37 -9.34 19.48 1.49
CA MET A 37 -8.53 20.10 0.46
C MET A 37 -8.25 19.06 -0.63
N THR A 38 -8.42 19.45 -1.89
CA THR A 38 -8.06 18.67 -3.07
C THR A 38 -6.84 19.28 -3.72
N HIS A 39 -5.82 18.46 -3.95
CA HIS A 39 -4.67 18.83 -4.76
C HIS A 39 -4.81 18.18 -6.14
N LEU A 40 -4.86 19.00 -7.18
CA LEU A 40 -4.87 18.59 -8.58
C LEU A 40 -3.41 18.57 -9.08
N PRO A 41 -2.96 17.51 -9.74
CA PRO A 41 -1.57 17.37 -10.16
C PRO A 41 -1.19 18.39 -11.23
N THR A 42 0.08 18.71 -11.34
CA THR A 42 0.61 19.53 -12.43
C THR A 42 0.17 18.96 -13.78
N GLY A 43 -0.33 19.81 -14.66
CA GLY A 43 -0.86 19.39 -15.97
C GLY A 43 -2.25 18.72 -15.91
N TYR A 44 -2.99 18.90 -14.81
CA TYR A 44 -4.37 18.39 -14.69
C TYR A 44 -5.22 18.81 -15.90
N ASN A 45 -5.95 17.84 -16.46
CA ASN A 45 -6.90 18.05 -17.56
C ASN A 45 -8.18 17.26 -17.26
N SER A 46 -9.31 17.96 -17.18
CA SER A 46 -10.61 17.35 -16.86
C SER A 46 -11.12 16.31 -17.86
N SER A 47 -10.48 16.18 -19.03
CA SER A 47 -10.79 15.12 -20.01
C SER A 47 -10.11 13.78 -19.71
N ASN A 48 -9.20 13.73 -18.74
CA ASN A 48 -8.50 12.51 -18.33
C ASN A 48 -9.09 11.96 -17.04
N ASN A 49 -9.06 10.64 -16.85
CA ASN A 49 -9.42 10.03 -15.58
C ASN A 49 -8.18 9.80 -14.71
N TYR A 50 -8.26 10.19 -13.44
CA TYR A 50 -7.14 10.14 -12.49
C TYR A 50 -7.39 9.15 -11.36
N PRO A 51 -6.37 8.42 -10.91
CA PRO A 51 -6.41 7.75 -9.61
C PRO A 51 -6.62 8.77 -8.49
N LEU A 52 -7.27 8.34 -7.41
CA LEU A 52 -7.49 9.15 -6.21
C LEU A 52 -6.75 8.55 -5.02
N VAL A 53 -6.00 9.38 -4.29
CA VAL A 53 -5.45 9.06 -2.98
C VAL A 53 -6.12 9.93 -1.94
N MET A 54 -6.82 9.32 -0.97
CA MET A 54 -7.32 10.01 0.21
C MET A 54 -6.30 9.91 1.33
N ALA A 55 -5.85 11.06 1.85
CA ALA A 55 -4.78 11.14 2.85
C ALA A 55 -5.32 11.71 4.18
N PHE A 56 -5.37 10.86 5.22
CA PHE A 56 -5.95 11.19 6.52
C PHE A 56 -4.88 11.58 7.54
N HIS A 57 -5.00 12.79 8.10
CA HIS A 57 -4.05 13.34 9.09
C HIS A 57 -4.08 12.57 10.41
N GLY A 58 -3.00 12.68 11.19
CA GLY A 58 -2.93 12.22 12.57
C GLY A 58 -3.76 13.06 13.53
N GLY A 59 -3.88 12.62 14.78
CA GLY A 59 -4.49 13.43 15.83
C GLY A 59 -3.68 14.70 16.11
N GLY A 60 -4.36 15.85 16.27
CA GLY A 60 -3.69 17.12 16.59
C GLY A 60 -4.41 18.37 16.06
N PRO A 61 -3.86 19.55 16.28
CA PRO A 61 -4.53 20.80 15.97
C PRO A 61 -4.49 21.20 14.47
N LEU A 62 -3.51 20.70 13.71
CA LEU A 62 -3.18 21.19 12.36
C LEU A 62 -4.02 20.57 11.23
N GLY A 63 -4.66 19.42 11.47
CA GLY A 63 -5.50 18.77 10.46
C GLY A 63 -4.71 18.35 9.20
N TYR A 64 -5.31 18.57 8.02
CA TYR A 64 -4.75 18.15 6.73
C TYR A 64 -3.37 18.77 6.44
N GLN A 65 -3.09 19.97 6.96
CA GLN A 65 -1.81 20.65 6.73
C GLN A 65 -0.63 19.82 7.25
N SER A 66 -0.83 19.08 8.35
CA SER A 66 0.22 18.21 8.91
C SER A 66 0.58 17.07 7.97
N ILE A 67 -0.40 16.33 7.46
CA ILE A 67 -0.12 15.19 6.56
C ILE A 67 0.34 15.64 5.18
N GLN A 68 -0.20 16.75 4.65
CA GLN A 68 0.26 17.33 3.40
C GLN A 68 1.76 17.66 3.46
N TYR A 69 2.19 18.30 4.56
CA TYR A 69 3.60 18.64 4.79
C TYR A 69 4.47 17.40 4.97
N GLN A 70 4.10 16.53 5.92
CA GLN A 70 4.90 15.35 6.29
C GLN A 70 5.05 14.36 5.15
N SER A 71 3.95 14.05 4.43
CA SER A 71 3.94 13.00 3.42
C SER A 71 4.52 13.42 2.09
N ARG A 72 4.49 14.71 1.74
CA ARG A 72 4.84 15.23 0.41
C ARG A 72 4.03 14.56 -0.73
N LEU A 73 2.82 14.10 -0.42
CA LEU A 73 1.95 13.45 -1.42
C LEU A 73 1.56 14.38 -2.56
N SER A 74 1.40 15.70 -2.30
CA SER A 74 1.13 16.68 -3.36
C SER A 74 2.26 16.71 -4.39
N GLN A 75 3.54 16.76 -3.94
CA GLN A 75 4.69 16.73 -4.84
C GLN A 75 4.79 15.39 -5.60
N LYS A 76 4.42 14.28 -4.96
CA LYS A 76 4.38 12.98 -5.64
C LYS A 76 3.26 12.92 -6.66
N SER A 77 2.11 13.49 -6.37
CA SER A 77 0.97 13.66 -7.28
C SER A 77 1.37 14.41 -8.54
N ASP A 78 2.09 15.52 -8.42
CA ASP A 78 2.58 16.34 -9.53
C ASP A 78 3.45 15.56 -10.51
N THR A 79 4.24 14.61 -10.01
CA THR A 79 5.15 13.79 -10.83
C THR A 79 4.55 12.47 -11.30
N SER A 80 3.36 12.11 -10.80
CA SER A 80 2.78 10.78 -11.03
C SER A 80 1.30 10.83 -11.45
N SER A 81 0.75 12.01 -11.69
CA SER A 81 -0.57 12.25 -12.28
C SER A 81 -1.72 11.54 -11.55
N PHE A 82 -1.88 11.78 -10.25
CA PHE A 82 -3.04 11.36 -9.46
C PHE A 82 -3.59 12.51 -8.63
N ILE A 83 -4.87 12.48 -8.28
CA ILE A 83 -5.50 13.47 -7.41
C ILE A 83 -5.27 13.07 -5.95
N VAL A 84 -4.91 14.03 -5.09
CA VAL A 84 -4.86 13.82 -3.64
C VAL A 84 -5.99 14.61 -2.98
N VAL A 85 -6.75 13.94 -2.11
CA VAL A 85 -7.72 14.61 -1.26
C VAL A 85 -7.29 14.45 0.19
N TYR A 86 -7.29 15.56 0.91
CA TYR A 86 -6.94 15.65 2.32
C TYR A 86 -8.18 16.05 3.13
N PRO A 87 -8.98 15.09 3.59
CA PRO A 87 -10.13 15.38 4.44
C PRO A 87 -9.69 15.90 5.82
N GLU A 88 -10.58 16.66 6.47
CA GLU A 88 -10.37 17.12 7.84
C GLU A 88 -11.26 16.41 8.85
N GLY A 89 -10.65 15.94 9.93
CA GLY A 89 -11.33 15.57 11.15
C GLY A 89 -12.02 16.77 11.80
N LEU A 90 -13.12 16.55 12.51
CA LEU A 90 -13.78 17.61 13.22
C LEU A 90 -12.85 18.20 14.30
N LYS A 91 -12.81 19.54 14.37
CA LYS A 91 -12.08 20.25 15.42
C LYS A 91 -12.93 20.30 16.68
N ILE A 92 -12.53 19.55 17.71
CA ILE A 92 -13.23 19.48 18.98
C ILE A 92 -12.22 19.77 20.08
N LEU A 93 -12.49 20.73 20.95
CA LEU A 93 -11.58 21.18 22.03
C LEU A 93 -10.15 21.47 21.52
N GLY A 94 -10.04 22.09 20.35
CA GLY A 94 -8.75 22.48 19.75
C GLY A 94 -8.06 21.40 18.92
N ASN A 95 -8.42 20.13 19.06
CA ASN A 95 -7.82 19.00 18.35
C ASN A 95 -8.74 18.45 17.26
N ARG A 96 -8.14 17.90 16.21
CA ARG A 96 -8.80 17.11 15.18
C ARG A 96 -8.40 15.65 15.35
N THR A 97 -9.39 14.78 15.43
CA THR A 97 -9.19 13.31 15.47
C THR A 97 -10.20 12.63 14.58
N TRP A 98 -9.97 11.37 14.30
CA TRP A 98 -10.85 10.45 13.61
C TRP A 98 -11.38 9.40 14.58
N ASN A 99 -12.63 9.04 14.44
CA ASN A 99 -13.20 7.87 15.10
C ASN A 99 -12.72 6.60 14.39
N ALA A 100 -11.66 6.01 14.88
CA ALA A 100 -11.10 4.77 14.35
C ALA A 100 -11.54 3.51 15.14
N GLY A 101 -12.60 3.62 15.97
CA GLY A 101 -13.09 2.55 16.83
C GLY A 101 -12.51 2.63 18.24
N GLY A 102 -11.46 1.90 18.55
CA GLY A 102 -10.81 1.91 19.85
C GLY A 102 -9.98 3.18 20.17
N CYS A 103 -9.77 4.05 19.18
CA CYS A 103 -9.07 5.36 19.29
C CYS A 103 -9.58 6.32 18.20
N CYS A 104 -9.53 7.61 18.30
CA CYS A 104 -9.05 8.43 19.39
C CYS A 104 -10.09 9.47 19.80
N ALA A 105 -10.11 9.80 21.10
CA ALA A 105 -10.90 10.92 21.60
C ALA A 105 -10.41 12.26 20.99
N PRO A 106 -11.30 13.26 20.83
CA PRO A 106 -12.72 13.24 21.22
C PRO A 106 -13.67 12.57 20.19
N SER A 107 -13.21 12.29 18.96
CA SER A 107 -14.11 11.80 17.90
C SER A 107 -14.71 10.42 18.24
N THR A 108 -13.93 9.52 18.85
CA THR A 108 -14.43 8.21 19.31
C THR A 108 -15.44 8.37 20.43
N SER A 109 -15.14 9.17 21.46
CA SER A 109 -16.03 9.38 22.61
C SER A 109 -17.38 10.00 22.22
N LEU A 110 -17.41 10.81 21.17
CA LEU A 110 -18.61 11.45 20.64
C LEU A 110 -19.25 10.64 19.49
N ASN A 111 -18.72 9.46 19.22
CA ASN A 111 -19.17 8.57 18.14
C ASN A 111 -19.36 9.30 16.80
N ILE A 112 -18.39 10.13 16.40
CA ILE A 112 -18.44 10.86 15.13
C ILE A 112 -18.46 9.83 13.98
N ASP A 113 -19.40 10.01 13.04
CA ASP A 113 -19.50 9.17 11.85
C ASP A 113 -18.50 9.62 10.76
N ASP A 114 -17.23 9.32 10.96
CA ASP A 114 -16.19 9.62 9.99
C ASP A 114 -16.24 8.69 8.77
N VAL A 115 -16.74 7.46 8.92
CA VAL A 115 -16.93 6.52 7.81
C VAL A 115 -18.02 7.00 6.86
N GLY A 116 -19.17 7.43 7.40
CA GLY A 116 -20.25 8.06 6.62
C GLY A 116 -19.80 9.33 5.92
N PHE A 117 -18.97 10.15 6.59
CA PHE A 117 -18.34 11.32 5.96
C PHE A 117 -17.47 10.92 4.77
N VAL A 118 -16.55 9.97 4.92
CA VAL A 118 -15.66 9.54 3.84
C VAL A 118 -16.46 8.96 2.67
N ASN A 119 -17.48 8.15 2.94
CA ASN A 119 -18.35 7.61 1.89
C ASN A 119 -19.10 8.72 1.13
N SER A 120 -19.63 9.70 1.83
CA SER A 120 -20.31 10.86 1.22
C SER A 120 -19.34 11.74 0.43
N LEU A 121 -18.13 11.94 0.94
CA LEU A 121 -17.08 12.67 0.25
C LEU A 121 -16.66 11.96 -1.04
N LEU A 122 -16.50 10.65 -1.04
CA LEU A 122 -16.22 9.89 -2.26
C LEU A 122 -17.33 10.08 -3.31
N ASN A 123 -18.60 10.05 -2.91
CA ASN A 123 -19.71 10.31 -3.84
C ASN A 123 -19.64 11.73 -4.43
N HIS A 124 -19.36 12.71 -3.60
CA HIS A 124 -19.20 14.11 -4.04
C HIS A 124 -18.03 14.25 -5.04
N LEU A 125 -16.88 13.64 -4.75
CA LEU A 125 -15.70 13.70 -5.59
C LEU A 125 -15.91 13.01 -6.95
N PHE A 126 -16.60 11.87 -6.99
CA PHE A 126 -16.88 11.14 -8.22
C PHE A 126 -17.83 11.88 -9.17
N ILE A 127 -18.69 12.77 -8.64
CA ILE A 127 -19.57 13.61 -9.45
C ILE A 127 -18.81 14.83 -10.01
N ASN A 128 -17.87 15.40 -9.24
CA ASN A 128 -17.28 16.70 -9.53
C ASN A 128 -15.89 16.63 -10.17
N LEU A 129 -15.21 15.47 -10.09
CA LEU A 129 -13.86 15.29 -10.61
C LEU A 129 -13.77 14.04 -11.49
N PRO A 130 -12.93 14.05 -12.53
CA PRO A 130 -12.72 12.90 -13.42
C PRO A 130 -11.84 11.85 -12.73
N ILE A 131 -12.41 11.14 -11.76
CA ILE A 131 -11.73 10.11 -10.99
C ILE A 131 -11.98 8.75 -11.63
N ASP A 132 -10.91 7.98 -11.79
CA ASP A 132 -11.02 6.55 -12.03
C ASP A 132 -11.48 5.86 -10.75
N THR A 133 -12.76 5.58 -10.66
CA THR A 133 -13.40 5.00 -9.47
C THR A 133 -12.91 3.58 -9.13
N THR A 134 -12.18 2.95 -10.05
CA THR A 134 -11.53 1.66 -9.79
C THR A 134 -10.17 1.80 -9.12
N ARG A 135 -9.56 3.00 -9.15
CA ARG A 135 -8.24 3.30 -8.59
C ARG A 135 -8.32 4.35 -7.48
N VAL A 136 -9.01 4.00 -6.42
CA VAL A 136 -9.18 4.83 -5.21
C VAL A 136 -8.43 4.19 -4.06
N TYR A 137 -7.58 4.96 -3.40
CA TYR A 137 -6.68 4.48 -2.36
C TYR A 137 -6.81 5.32 -1.10
N ALA A 138 -6.55 4.72 0.06
CA ALA A 138 -6.50 5.42 1.33
C ALA A 138 -5.11 5.30 1.97
N THR A 139 -4.60 6.42 2.46
CA THR A 139 -3.43 6.47 3.31
C THR A 139 -3.68 7.42 4.47
N GLY A 140 -2.90 7.28 5.52
CA GLY A 140 -3.01 8.15 6.67
C GLY A 140 -1.88 7.96 7.65
N PHE A 141 -1.71 8.92 8.54
CA PHE A 141 -0.68 8.94 9.56
C PHE A 141 -1.31 8.78 10.95
N SER A 142 -0.71 7.96 11.82
CA SER A 142 -1.13 7.85 13.22
C SER A 142 -2.64 7.55 13.33
N ASN A 143 -3.44 8.38 13.99
CA ASN A 143 -4.89 8.25 14.05
C ASN A 143 -5.56 8.16 12.65
N GLY A 144 -5.02 8.82 11.63
CA GLY A 144 -5.47 8.67 10.24
C GLY A 144 -5.15 7.30 9.65
N ALA A 145 -4.04 6.66 10.07
CA ALA A 145 -3.72 5.28 9.70
C ALA A 145 -4.67 4.28 10.35
N LEU A 146 -5.04 4.51 11.62
CA LEU A 146 -6.07 3.72 12.29
C LEU A 146 -7.41 3.80 11.54
N LEU A 147 -7.78 5.01 11.05
CA LEU A 147 -8.96 5.19 10.22
C LEU A 147 -8.87 4.39 8.92
N CYS A 148 -7.69 4.34 8.27
CA CYS A 148 -7.52 3.55 7.04
C CYS A 148 -7.89 2.07 7.23
N TYR A 149 -7.51 1.45 8.34
CA TYR A 149 -7.94 0.08 8.66
C TYR A 149 -9.47 0.00 8.85
N ARG A 150 -10.08 0.96 9.56
CA ARG A 150 -11.54 1.00 9.71
C ARG A 150 -12.25 1.16 8.36
N LEU A 151 -11.76 2.02 7.48
CA LEU A 151 -12.30 2.20 6.13
C LEU A 151 -12.15 0.93 5.29
N ALA A 152 -11.02 0.26 5.36
CA ALA A 152 -10.80 -1.03 4.71
C ALA A 152 -11.78 -2.10 5.18
N ASN A 153 -12.18 -2.09 6.45
CA ASN A 153 -13.18 -2.99 7.02
C ASN A 153 -14.60 -2.63 6.57
N GLN A 154 -15.01 -1.35 6.70
CA GLN A 154 -16.41 -0.93 6.53
C GLN A 154 -16.74 -0.42 5.11
N LEU A 155 -15.76 0.04 4.34
CA LEU A 155 -15.90 0.56 2.99
C LEU A 155 -15.00 -0.18 1.99
N THR A 156 -14.79 -1.47 2.19
CA THR A 156 -13.86 -2.31 1.40
C THR A 156 -14.02 -2.13 -0.12
N ASN A 157 -15.27 -2.02 -0.60
CA ASN A 157 -15.57 -1.90 -2.04
C ASN A 157 -15.32 -0.50 -2.62
N ARG A 158 -14.96 0.47 -1.78
CA ARG A 158 -14.67 1.83 -2.21
C ARG A 158 -13.18 2.07 -2.43
N PHE A 159 -12.31 1.22 -1.90
CA PHE A 159 -10.86 1.38 -1.97
C PHE A 159 -10.20 0.19 -2.66
N ALA A 160 -9.26 0.45 -3.55
CA ALA A 160 -8.48 -0.58 -4.24
C ALA A 160 -7.37 -1.15 -3.33
N ALA A 161 -6.74 -0.30 -2.53
CA ALA A 161 -5.71 -0.67 -1.55
C ALA A 161 -5.59 0.40 -0.46
N ILE A 162 -4.92 0.08 0.65
CA ILE A 162 -4.61 1.03 1.72
C ILE A 162 -3.11 1.04 2.04
N ALA A 163 -2.63 2.19 2.54
CA ALA A 163 -1.25 2.40 2.97
C ALA A 163 -1.16 3.14 4.32
N PRO A 164 -1.48 2.49 5.45
CA PRO A 164 -1.38 3.10 6.77
C PRO A 164 0.07 3.32 7.20
N VAL A 165 0.36 4.48 7.81
CA VAL A 165 1.68 4.87 8.32
C VAL A 165 1.61 5.14 9.82
N ALA A 166 2.45 4.47 10.61
CA ALA A 166 2.53 4.57 12.07
C ALA A 166 1.17 4.40 12.76
N GLY A 167 0.44 3.34 12.38
CA GLY A 167 -0.90 3.05 12.89
C GLY A 167 -1.12 1.58 13.21
N ASP A 168 -2.31 1.27 13.75
CA ASP A 168 -2.72 -0.06 14.16
C ASP A 168 -4.20 -0.32 13.85
N LEU A 169 -4.63 -1.58 13.90
CA LEU A 169 -6.02 -1.97 13.79
C LEU A 169 -6.74 -1.76 15.13
N MET A 170 -7.63 -0.79 15.18
CA MET A 170 -8.39 -0.43 16.39
C MET A 170 -9.90 -0.61 16.23
N TYR A 171 -10.36 -1.24 15.14
CA TYR A 171 -11.76 -1.53 14.89
C TYR A 171 -12.00 -3.03 14.71
N TYR A 172 -12.74 -3.61 15.62
CA TYR A 172 -13.05 -5.04 15.66
C TYR A 172 -14.56 -5.32 15.62
N PRO A 173 -15.01 -6.48 15.09
CA PRO A 173 -14.18 -7.51 14.45
C PRO A 173 -13.62 -7.07 13.09
N TRP A 174 -12.47 -7.59 12.70
CA TRP A 174 -11.94 -7.44 11.35
C TRP A 174 -12.69 -8.41 10.42
N ASN A 175 -13.56 -7.88 9.59
CA ASN A 175 -14.37 -8.68 8.66
C ASN A 175 -14.73 -7.87 7.41
N PRO A 176 -13.76 -7.48 6.60
CA PRO A 176 -14.01 -6.75 5.36
C PRO A 176 -14.73 -7.64 4.35
N ALA A 177 -15.54 -7.05 3.47
CA ALA A 177 -16.31 -7.78 2.45
C ALA A 177 -15.41 -8.52 1.42
N ARG A 178 -14.16 -8.14 1.31
CA ARG A 178 -13.11 -8.83 0.53
C ARG A 178 -11.74 -8.56 1.14
N SER A 179 -10.74 -9.36 0.77
CA SER A 179 -9.35 -9.04 1.10
C SER A 179 -8.89 -7.82 0.30
N ILE A 180 -8.44 -6.78 0.99
CA ILE A 180 -7.92 -5.56 0.39
C ILE A 180 -6.38 -5.54 0.51
N PRO A 181 -5.63 -5.23 -0.56
CA PRO A 181 -4.18 -5.09 -0.48
C PRO A 181 -3.75 -4.00 0.50
N ILE A 182 -2.72 -4.30 1.30
CA ILE A 182 -2.21 -3.42 2.36
C ILE A 182 -0.70 -3.29 2.22
N ILE A 183 -0.18 -2.06 2.20
CA ILE A 183 1.23 -1.77 2.46
C ILE A 183 1.32 -0.89 3.71
N SER A 184 2.00 -1.34 4.74
CA SER A 184 2.11 -0.65 6.03
C SER A 184 3.52 -0.19 6.29
N PHE A 185 3.65 0.98 6.94
CA PHE A 185 4.94 1.56 7.31
C PHE A 185 4.95 1.86 8.80
N HIS A 186 5.99 1.39 9.49
CA HIS A 186 6.11 1.56 10.94
C HIS A 186 7.57 1.75 11.35
N SER A 187 7.80 1.97 12.64
CA SER A 187 9.13 1.97 13.25
C SER A 187 9.13 1.16 14.55
N TYR A 188 10.23 0.46 14.82
CA TYR A 188 10.47 -0.21 16.10
C TYR A 188 10.65 0.79 17.25
N GLN A 189 11.01 2.06 16.94
CA GLN A 189 11.24 3.12 17.92
C GLN A 189 9.98 3.97 18.20
N ASP A 190 8.85 3.66 17.55
CA ASP A 190 7.61 4.39 17.76
C ASP A 190 7.10 4.24 19.20
N GLN A 191 7.00 5.36 19.93
CA GLN A 191 6.53 5.39 21.33
C GLN A 191 5.05 5.79 21.44
N ASN A 192 4.44 6.28 20.36
CA ASN A 192 3.03 6.68 20.35
C ASN A 192 2.11 5.52 19.94
N VAL A 193 2.46 4.81 18.85
CA VAL A 193 1.82 3.55 18.44
C VAL A 193 2.90 2.48 18.45
N LYS A 194 3.09 1.85 19.61
CA LYS A 194 4.23 0.96 19.83
C LYS A 194 4.16 -0.29 18.97
N TYR A 195 5.23 -0.57 18.23
CA TYR A 195 5.31 -1.76 17.37
C TYR A 195 5.08 -3.06 18.15
N PHE A 196 5.67 -3.19 19.33
CA PHE A 196 5.55 -4.36 20.20
C PHE A 196 4.32 -4.32 21.12
N GLY A 197 3.44 -3.33 20.93
CA GLY A 197 2.25 -3.14 21.73
C GLY A 197 2.51 -2.45 23.06
N GLY A 198 1.42 -2.14 23.75
CA GLY A 198 1.45 -1.51 25.08
C GLY A 198 0.69 -0.20 25.14
N VAL A 199 0.67 0.40 26.34
CA VAL A 199 0.04 1.69 26.57
C VAL A 199 0.93 2.81 26.02
N THR A 200 0.34 3.74 25.27
CA THR A 200 1.05 4.93 24.77
C THR A 200 1.44 5.85 25.91
N ILE A 201 2.62 6.47 25.81
CA ILE A 201 3.09 7.51 26.73
C ILE A 201 2.46 8.87 26.39
N GLY A 202 1.82 9.00 25.22
CA GLY A 202 1.20 10.22 24.75
C GLY A 202 -0.16 10.52 25.39
N SER A 203 -0.84 11.55 24.86
CA SER A 203 -2.05 12.17 25.42
C SER A 203 -3.28 11.26 25.53
N THR A 204 -3.28 10.04 24.99
CA THR A 204 -4.48 9.20 24.93
C THR A 204 -4.55 8.09 25.94
N GLY A 205 -3.42 7.64 26.53
CA GLY A 205 -3.38 6.47 27.40
C GLY A 205 -3.94 5.18 26.77
N THR A 206 -4.01 5.13 25.45
CA THR A 206 -4.62 4.02 24.69
C THR A 206 -3.65 2.83 24.67
N TYR A 207 -4.17 1.63 24.88
CA TYR A 207 -3.43 0.40 24.63
C TYR A 207 -3.51 0.04 23.15
N PHE A 208 -2.37 -0.21 22.53
CA PHE A 208 -2.27 -0.76 21.17
C PHE A 208 -1.80 -2.22 21.25
N PRO A 209 -2.38 -3.14 20.47
CA PRO A 209 -1.86 -4.50 20.34
C PRO A 209 -0.50 -4.51 19.65
N PRO A 210 0.30 -5.60 19.77
CA PRO A 210 1.50 -5.77 18.94
C PRO A 210 1.14 -5.83 17.45
N GLN A 211 1.94 -5.20 16.58
CA GLN A 211 1.71 -5.19 15.14
C GLN A 211 1.62 -6.61 14.55
N ASP A 212 2.43 -7.55 15.04
CA ASP A 212 2.36 -8.95 14.61
C ASP A 212 1.00 -9.60 14.92
N SER A 213 0.38 -9.24 16.04
CA SER A 213 -0.98 -9.72 16.38
C SER A 213 -2.03 -9.19 15.41
N MET A 214 -1.93 -7.90 15.02
CA MET A 214 -2.79 -7.30 14.01
C MET A 214 -2.64 -8.01 12.66
N PHE A 215 -1.41 -8.19 12.18
CA PHE A 215 -1.18 -8.83 10.89
C PHE A 215 -1.55 -10.31 10.88
N ASN A 216 -1.45 -11.01 12.01
CA ASN A 216 -1.97 -12.38 12.14
C ASN A 216 -3.50 -12.43 12.00
N ILE A 217 -4.23 -11.48 12.60
CA ILE A 217 -5.69 -11.37 12.43
C ILE A 217 -6.05 -11.11 10.97
N ILE A 218 -5.39 -10.15 10.33
CA ILE A 218 -5.66 -9.76 8.94
C ILE A 218 -5.32 -10.91 7.98
N SER A 219 -4.13 -11.50 8.09
CA SER A 219 -3.67 -12.57 7.19
C SER A 219 -4.48 -13.86 7.35
N THR A 220 -4.92 -14.18 8.57
CA THR A 220 -5.82 -15.31 8.83
C THR A 220 -7.19 -15.07 8.19
N ASN A 221 -7.78 -13.89 8.39
CA ASN A 221 -9.05 -13.53 7.77
C ASN A 221 -8.97 -13.55 6.23
N TYR A 222 -7.84 -13.12 5.66
CA TYR A 222 -7.58 -13.15 4.24
C TYR A 222 -7.19 -14.53 3.71
N SER A 223 -7.08 -15.54 4.56
CA SER A 223 -6.66 -16.90 4.19
C SER A 223 -5.33 -16.90 3.42
N CYS A 224 -4.35 -16.13 3.89
CA CYS A 224 -3.04 -16.06 3.24
C CYS A 224 -2.31 -17.40 3.38
N GLY A 225 -1.79 -17.95 2.29
CA GLY A 225 -1.06 -19.22 2.27
C GLY A 225 0.41 -19.09 2.68
N ILE A 226 0.99 -17.88 2.61
CA ILE A 226 2.35 -17.56 3.06
C ILE A 226 2.24 -16.45 4.09
N LEU A 227 2.63 -16.79 5.33
CA LEU A 227 2.59 -15.89 6.48
C LEU A 227 3.98 -15.33 6.75
N LYS A 228 4.09 -14.01 6.83
CA LYS A 228 5.28 -13.24 7.25
C LYS A 228 6.60 -13.74 6.62
N ASP A 229 6.67 -13.75 5.30
CA ASP A 229 7.93 -13.94 4.58
C ASP A 229 8.82 -12.69 4.77
N THR A 230 10.09 -12.89 5.14
CA THR A 230 11.06 -11.79 5.32
C THR A 230 11.80 -11.56 4.03
N LEU A 231 11.42 -10.51 3.28
CA LEU A 231 12.06 -10.16 2.01
C LEU A 231 13.37 -9.40 2.21
N PHE A 232 13.47 -8.63 3.29
CA PHE A 232 14.68 -7.91 3.68
C PHE A 232 14.75 -7.77 5.20
N HIS A 233 15.94 -7.93 5.76
CA HIS A 233 16.24 -7.73 7.18
C HIS A 233 17.60 -7.08 7.34
N ASN A 234 17.64 -5.90 7.95
CA ASN A 234 18.88 -5.24 8.34
C ASN A 234 18.62 -4.32 9.55
N ILE A 235 19.14 -4.68 10.70
CA ILE A 235 18.96 -3.94 11.96
C ILE A 235 19.51 -2.50 11.95
N ASN A 236 20.34 -2.16 10.97
CA ASN A 236 20.85 -0.80 10.78
C ASN A 236 20.00 0.00 9.78
N GLN A 237 18.96 -0.59 9.20
CA GLN A 237 18.12 0.03 8.18
C GLN A 237 16.64 -0.23 8.47
N TYR A 238 16.09 -1.33 7.94
CA TYR A 238 14.68 -1.68 8.07
C TYR A 238 14.45 -3.17 7.85
N ASP A 239 13.25 -3.61 8.19
CA ASP A 239 12.71 -4.90 7.81
C ASP A 239 11.59 -4.72 6.78
N HIS A 240 11.51 -5.65 5.81
CA HIS A 240 10.42 -5.78 4.87
C HIS A 240 9.81 -7.17 4.97
N PHE A 241 8.57 -7.23 5.41
CA PHE A 241 7.79 -8.45 5.53
C PHE A 241 6.68 -8.49 4.49
N LYS A 242 6.32 -9.71 4.06
CA LYS A 242 5.25 -9.94 3.10
C LYS A 242 4.39 -11.13 3.50
N TYR A 243 3.07 -10.97 3.34
CA TYR A 243 2.08 -12.03 3.42
C TYR A 243 1.45 -12.15 2.04
N SER A 244 1.38 -13.34 1.49
CA SER A 244 0.95 -13.57 0.11
C SER A 244 0.10 -14.83 -0.04
N ASN A 245 -0.36 -15.09 -1.26
CA ASN A 245 -1.36 -16.11 -1.56
C ASN A 245 -2.64 -15.93 -0.74
N CYS A 246 -3.04 -14.68 -0.53
CA CYS A 246 -4.25 -14.34 0.17
C CYS A 246 -5.46 -14.38 -0.79
N SER A 247 -6.65 -14.48 -0.24
CA SER A 247 -7.91 -14.36 -1.00
C SER A 247 -7.92 -13.07 -1.81
N CYS A 248 -8.61 -13.05 -2.95
CA CYS A 248 -8.66 -11.92 -3.89
C CYS A 248 -7.30 -11.47 -4.44
N ASN A 249 -6.29 -12.32 -4.42
CA ASN A 249 -4.90 -11.98 -4.77
C ASN A 249 -4.36 -10.78 -3.98
N ALA A 250 -4.90 -10.51 -2.80
CA ALA A 250 -4.39 -9.47 -1.93
C ALA A 250 -2.99 -9.82 -1.44
N ILE A 251 -2.21 -8.78 -1.22
CA ILE A 251 -0.88 -8.86 -0.62
C ILE A 251 -0.86 -7.93 0.58
N ILE A 252 -0.21 -8.33 1.64
CA ILE A 252 0.10 -7.47 2.77
C ILE A 252 1.61 -7.32 2.80
N GLU A 253 2.09 -6.08 2.75
CA GLU A 253 3.51 -5.74 2.92
C GLU A 253 3.69 -4.82 4.13
N GLN A 254 4.77 -5.02 4.86
CA GLN A 254 5.11 -4.20 6.01
C GLN A 254 6.58 -3.79 5.94
N PHE A 255 6.84 -2.48 6.04
CA PHE A 255 8.17 -1.89 6.17
C PHE A 255 8.33 -1.32 7.57
N VAL A 256 9.38 -1.73 8.28
CA VAL A 256 9.62 -1.32 9.67
C VAL A 256 11.04 -0.80 9.83
N SER A 257 11.20 0.49 10.09
CA SER A 257 12.53 1.10 10.29
C SER A 257 13.06 0.89 11.70
N TYR A 258 14.39 0.92 11.84
CA TYR A 258 15.08 0.85 13.13
C TYR A 258 15.49 2.23 13.67
N ASP A 259 15.49 3.28 12.82
CA ASP A 259 16.04 4.59 13.10
C ASP A 259 15.01 5.73 13.19
N GLY A 260 13.75 5.47 12.80
CA GLY A 260 12.68 6.46 12.86
C GLY A 260 11.88 6.36 14.16
N GLU A 261 11.24 7.46 14.57
CA GLU A 261 10.26 7.50 15.64
C GLU A 261 8.83 7.52 15.06
N HIS A 262 7.85 8.10 15.78
CA HIS A 262 6.48 8.28 15.30
C HIS A 262 6.43 9.32 14.16
N SER A 263 6.79 8.91 12.97
CA SER A 263 6.99 9.81 11.82
C SER A 263 6.56 9.16 10.49
N TRP A 264 6.57 9.96 9.43
CA TRP A 264 6.34 9.50 8.06
C TRP A 264 7.70 9.17 7.41
N PRO A 265 8.06 7.91 7.19
CA PRO A 265 9.37 7.55 6.64
C PRO A 265 9.65 8.17 5.27
N GLY A 266 10.83 8.80 5.12
CA GLY A 266 11.24 9.53 3.91
C GLY A 266 10.47 10.83 3.68
N GLY A 267 9.68 11.28 4.65
CA GLY A 267 8.94 12.54 4.61
C GLY A 267 9.64 13.68 5.33
N LEU A 268 8.85 14.64 5.81
CA LEU A 268 9.36 15.80 6.56
C LEU A 268 8.98 15.69 8.04
N SER A 269 9.92 16.08 8.91
CA SER A 269 9.67 16.13 10.35
C SER A 269 8.70 17.25 10.70
N SER A 270 7.79 16.98 11.62
CA SER A 270 7.00 17.99 12.32
C SER A 270 7.53 18.14 13.74
N GLY A 271 8.46 19.05 13.95
CA GLY A 271 9.09 19.29 15.25
C GLY A 271 10.40 18.50 15.44
N THR A 272 10.58 17.89 16.62
CA THR A 272 11.83 17.21 17.02
C THR A 272 11.84 15.71 16.73
N VAL A 273 10.78 15.18 16.10
CA VAL A 273 10.65 13.74 15.84
C VAL A 273 11.64 13.30 14.78
N THR A 274 12.36 12.21 15.04
CA THR A 274 13.29 11.60 14.09
C THR A 274 12.51 10.91 12.98
N VAL A 275 12.84 11.26 11.72
CA VAL A 275 12.27 10.66 10.52
C VAL A 275 13.25 9.65 9.95
N SER A 276 12.82 8.43 9.73
CA SER A 276 13.62 7.46 8.99
C SER A 276 13.80 7.88 7.53
N ASN A 277 15.03 7.80 7.02
CA ASN A 277 15.38 8.02 5.62
C ASN A 277 15.79 6.71 4.90
N GLN A 278 15.56 5.55 5.52
CA GLN A 278 15.93 4.25 4.94
C GLN A 278 15.06 3.88 3.74
N PHE A 279 13.84 4.37 3.73
CA PHE A 279 12.91 4.24 2.61
C PHE A 279 11.92 5.42 2.59
N SER A 280 11.25 5.61 1.47
CA SER A 280 10.18 6.60 1.33
C SER A 280 8.82 5.91 1.30
N ALA A 281 8.02 6.10 2.35
CA ALA A 281 6.65 5.56 2.41
C ALA A 281 5.81 6.08 1.23
N THR A 282 5.90 7.35 0.88
CA THR A 282 5.17 7.97 -0.25
C THR A 282 5.54 7.36 -1.60
N TYR A 283 6.82 7.05 -1.82
CA TYR A 283 7.25 6.43 -3.07
C TYR A 283 6.77 4.97 -3.16
N LEU A 284 7.00 4.19 -2.10
CA LEU A 284 6.65 2.76 -2.05
C LEU A 284 5.14 2.54 -2.12
N MET A 285 4.33 3.35 -1.39
CA MET A 285 2.87 3.23 -1.47
C MET A 285 2.34 3.53 -2.86
N TRP A 286 2.90 4.53 -3.57
CA TRP A 286 2.46 4.82 -4.92
C TRP A 286 2.80 3.68 -5.88
N GLN A 287 4.01 3.10 -5.79
CA GLN A 287 4.38 1.91 -6.56
C GLN A 287 3.44 0.73 -6.26
N PHE A 288 3.09 0.53 -5.00
CA PHE A 288 2.15 -0.51 -4.59
C PHE A 288 0.75 -0.26 -5.14
N PHE A 289 0.21 0.94 -4.99
CA PHE A 289 -1.14 1.29 -5.41
C PHE A 289 -1.39 1.07 -6.90
N GLN A 290 -0.42 1.35 -7.74
CA GLN A 290 -0.55 1.19 -9.20
C GLN A 290 -0.86 -0.25 -9.65
N ASN A 291 -0.63 -1.25 -8.81
CA ASN A 291 -0.88 -2.66 -9.11
C ASN A 291 -2.31 -3.10 -8.79
N TYR A 292 -3.15 -2.24 -8.19
CA TYR A 292 -4.45 -2.64 -7.68
C TYR A 292 -5.59 -1.75 -8.16
N THR A 293 -6.72 -2.40 -8.44
CA THR A 293 -8.02 -1.78 -8.70
C THR A 293 -9.05 -2.31 -7.71
N THR A 294 -10.20 -1.64 -7.57
CA THR A 294 -11.31 -2.13 -6.76
C THR A 294 -11.84 -3.46 -7.31
N GLY A 295 -12.24 -4.34 -6.41
CA GLY A 295 -12.67 -5.70 -6.71
C GLY A 295 -11.59 -6.72 -6.37
N CYS A 296 -11.99 -7.99 -6.28
CA CYS A 296 -11.03 -9.06 -6.39
C CYS A 296 -10.56 -9.02 -7.85
N LEU A 297 -9.25 -9.00 -8.08
CA LEU A 297 -8.73 -9.37 -9.37
C LEU A 297 -9.11 -10.85 -9.62
N THR A 298 -10.37 -11.08 -9.91
CA THR A 298 -10.69 -12.23 -10.70
C THR A 298 -10.01 -11.93 -12.03
N THR A 299 -8.83 -12.47 -12.22
CA THR A 299 -8.28 -12.70 -13.52
C THR A 299 -9.31 -13.54 -14.25
N GLY A 300 -10.38 -12.87 -14.71
CA GLY A 300 -11.49 -13.49 -15.46
C GLY A 300 -11.06 -13.92 -16.85
N ILE A 301 -9.75 -14.06 -17.09
CA ILE A 301 -9.19 -14.59 -18.35
C ILE A 301 -7.98 -15.52 -18.08
N GLU A 302 -7.38 -15.54 -16.90
CA GLU A 302 -6.38 -16.56 -16.57
C GLU A 302 -6.94 -17.77 -15.80
N ASN A 303 -8.23 -17.80 -15.49
CA ASN A 303 -8.94 -19.05 -15.18
C ASN A 303 -9.35 -19.81 -16.43
N ILE A 304 -8.99 -19.36 -17.61
CA ILE A 304 -8.82 -20.28 -18.74
C ILE A 304 -7.55 -21.07 -18.41
N ILE A 305 -7.77 -22.09 -17.55
CA ILE A 305 -6.88 -23.24 -17.49
C ILE A 305 -5.41 -22.87 -17.19
N LYS A 306 -5.10 -22.21 -16.04
CA LYS A 306 -4.15 -22.92 -15.20
C LYS A 306 -4.91 -24.07 -14.54
N LYS A 307 -5.34 -25.03 -15.37
CA LYS A 307 -5.38 -26.42 -15.02
C LYS A 307 -4.21 -26.60 -14.08
N ASN A 308 -4.36 -27.21 -12.93
CA ASN A 308 -3.27 -27.58 -12.04
C ASN A 308 -2.29 -28.43 -12.88
N ILE A 309 -1.49 -27.78 -13.71
CA ILE A 309 -0.44 -28.42 -14.46
C ILE A 309 0.63 -28.65 -13.41
N LYS A 310 0.55 -29.80 -12.77
CA LYS A 310 1.53 -30.24 -11.80
C LYS A 310 2.84 -30.39 -12.58
N ILE A 311 3.81 -29.50 -12.27
CA ILE A 311 5.16 -29.68 -12.76
C ILE A 311 5.77 -30.79 -11.92
N GLU A 312 6.15 -31.87 -12.55
CA GLU A 312 6.81 -33.01 -11.93
C GLU A 312 8.22 -33.16 -12.50
N ALA A 313 9.17 -33.44 -11.64
CA ALA A 313 10.53 -33.72 -12.02
C ALA A 313 10.72 -35.23 -12.08
N PHE A 314 11.32 -35.73 -13.16
CA PHE A 314 11.60 -37.13 -13.36
C PHE A 314 12.91 -37.35 -14.12
N PRO A 315 13.62 -38.47 -13.86
CA PRO A 315 13.37 -39.41 -12.78
C PRO A 315 13.58 -38.71 -11.41
N ASN A 316 12.85 -39.13 -10.40
CA ASN A 316 13.10 -38.72 -9.01
C ASN A 316 12.91 -39.95 -8.11
N PRO A 317 13.97 -40.57 -7.64
CA PRO A 317 15.40 -40.14 -7.62
C PRO A 317 16.04 -40.01 -9.02
N PHE A 318 16.99 -39.08 -9.15
CA PHE A 318 17.74 -38.83 -10.37
C PHE A 318 19.23 -39.19 -10.19
N SER A 319 19.91 -39.54 -11.30
CA SER A 319 21.36 -39.82 -11.31
C SER A 319 22.17 -38.69 -11.95
N ASN A 320 21.85 -38.28 -13.15
CA ASN A 320 22.61 -37.26 -13.88
C ASN A 320 21.75 -36.19 -14.56
N LYS A 321 20.48 -36.48 -14.86
CA LYS A 321 19.58 -35.58 -15.55
C LYS A 321 18.25 -35.41 -14.81
N ILE A 322 17.65 -34.24 -14.97
CA ILE A 322 16.34 -33.90 -14.44
C ILE A 322 15.48 -33.43 -15.64
N ASN A 323 14.40 -34.14 -15.89
CA ASN A 323 13.39 -33.72 -16.87
C ASN A 323 12.17 -33.17 -16.11
N LEU A 324 11.42 -32.33 -16.76
CA LEU A 324 10.21 -31.69 -16.16
C LEU A 324 9.01 -31.89 -17.08
N THR A 325 7.86 -32.15 -16.47
CA THR A 325 6.59 -32.10 -17.20
C THR A 325 6.05 -30.67 -17.19
N ASN A 326 5.36 -30.27 -18.26
CA ASN A 326 4.56 -29.06 -18.31
C ASN A 326 5.33 -27.75 -18.05
N THR A 327 6.60 -27.65 -18.46
CA THR A 327 7.40 -26.44 -18.43
C THR A 327 7.51 -25.79 -19.81
N THR A 328 7.78 -24.48 -19.86
CA THR A 328 8.06 -23.74 -21.09
C THR A 328 9.57 -23.54 -21.27
N ARG A 329 10.05 -23.38 -22.51
CA ARG A 329 11.50 -23.20 -22.80
C ARG A 329 12.11 -21.91 -22.25
N ASN A 330 11.33 -21.01 -21.64
CA ASN A 330 11.81 -19.70 -21.17
C ASN A 330 11.87 -19.55 -19.64
N GLU A 331 11.55 -20.59 -18.90
CA GLU A 331 11.57 -20.52 -17.44
C GLU A 331 13.00 -20.53 -16.89
N ASN A 332 13.20 -19.80 -15.78
CA ASN A 332 14.45 -19.81 -15.03
C ASN A 332 14.36 -20.84 -13.91
N PHE A 333 15.38 -21.66 -13.80
CA PHE A 333 15.50 -22.71 -12.79
C PHE A 333 16.64 -22.42 -11.82
N THR A 334 16.42 -22.71 -10.55
CA THR A 334 17.45 -22.60 -9.51
C THR A 334 17.50 -23.91 -8.75
N LEU A 335 18.63 -24.62 -8.82
CA LEU A 335 18.88 -25.84 -8.04
C LEU A 335 19.61 -25.49 -6.76
N ILE A 336 19.09 -25.94 -5.62
CA ILE A 336 19.55 -25.58 -4.27
C ILE A 336 19.81 -26.88 -3.50
N ASN A 337 20.90 -26.97 -2.74
CA ASN A 337 21.15 -28.09 -1.83
C ASN A 337 20.35 -27.95 -0.52
N TYR A 338 20.42 -28.96 0.33
CA TYR A 338 19.68 -28.98 1.61
C TYR A 338 20.18 -27.95 2.63
N PHE A 339 21.34 -27.32 2.42
CA PHE A 339 21.83 -26.18 3.23
C PHE A 339 21.33 -24.83 2.72
N GLY A 340 20.54 -24.79 1.63
CA GLY A 340 20.07 -23.55 1.03
C GLY A 340 21.06 -22.89 0.06
N GLN A 341 22.19 -23.51 -0.23
CA GLN A 341 23.17 -22.99 -1.18
C GLN A 341 22.72 -23.26 -2.61
N VAL A 342 22.82 -22.24 -3.45
CA VAL A 342 22.53 -22.35 -4.87
C VAL A 342 23.65 -23.11 -5.56
N ILE A 343 23.28 -24.22 -6.20
CA ILE A 343 24.21 -25.12 -6.91
C ILE A 343 24.25 -24.78 -8.40
N TRP A 344 23.11 -24.41 -8.97
CA TRP A 344 23.00 -24.10 -10.37
C TRP A 344 21.83 -23.14 -10.63
N ILE A 345 22.00 -22.20 -11.57
CA ILE A 345 20.94 -21.32 -12.09
C ILE A 345 21.03 -21.33 -13.62
N GLY A 346 19.92 -21.46 -14.27
CA GLY A 346 19.86 -21.37 -15.73
C GLY A 346 18.52 -21.70 -16.32
N LYS A 347 18.50 -21.82 -17.65
CA LYS A 347 17.37 -22.31 -18.46
C LYS A 347 17.72 -23.71 -19.00
N ASN A 348 16.71 -24.44 -19.49
CA ASN A 348 16.89 -25.75 -20.13
C ASN A 348 17.58 -26.78 -19.20
N ILE A 349 17.06 -26.93 -17.98
CA ILE A 349 17.60 -27.86 -16.98
C ILE A 349 17.79 -29.29 -17.52
N GLU A 350 16.96 -29.70 -18.47
CA GLU A 350 16.98 -31.02 -19.12
C GLU A 350 18.30 -31.30 -19.90
N GLN A 351 19.00 -30.23 -20.30
CA GLN A 351 20.26 -30.29 -21.02
C GLN A 351 21.47 -30.34 -20.07
N GLN A 352 21.28 -30.11 -18.77
CA GLN A 352 22.34 -30.07 -17.79
C GLN A 352 22.72 -31.49 -17.32
N ASP A 353 24.02 -31.67 -17.08
CA ASP A 353 24.54 -32.89 -16.45
C ASP A 353 24.84 -32.59 -14.98
N PHE A 354 24.13 -33.28 -14.09
CA PHE A 354 24.25 -33.18 -12.65
C PHE A 354 24.97 -34.41 -12.03
N SER A 355 25.74 -35.15 -12.82
CA SER A 355 26.52 -36.34 -12.35
C SER A 355 27.52 -35.97 -11.24
N TYR A 356 28.00 -34.71 -11.22
CA TYR A 356 28.94 -34.21 -10.22
C TYR A 356 28.35 -33.98 -8.84
N LEU A 357 27.01 -34.02 -8.69
CA LEU A 357 26.34 -33.81 -7.42
C LEU A 357 26.48 -35.07 -6.54
N THR A 358 26.67 -34.83 -5.24
CA THR A 358 26.66 -35.88 -4.24
C THR A 358 25.26 -36.43 -3.99
N ASN A 359 25.13 -37.67 -3.58
CA ASN A 359 23.85 -38.25 -3.21
C ASN A 359 23.20 -37.45 -2.05
N GLY A 360 21.92 -37.19 -2.15
CA GLY A 360 21.22 -36.39 -1.14
C GLY A 360 19.97 -35.69 -1.64
N PHE A 361 19.49 -34.78 -0.84
CA PHE A 361 18.30 -33.97 -1.15
C PHE A 361 18.69 -32.65 -1.79
N TYR A 362 17.92 -32.27 -2.83
CA TYR A 362 18.01 -30.99 -3.53
C TYR A 362 16.63 -30.42 -3.69
N PHE A 363 16.55 -29.10 -3.94
CA PHE A 363 15.33 -28.39 -4.19
C PHE A 363 15.45 -27.63 -5.52
N LEU A 364 14.56 -27.94 -6.45
CA LEU A 364 14.45 -27.21 -7.71
C LEU A 364 13.39 -26.14 -7.57
N ARG A 365 13.79 -24.89 -7.69
CA ARG A 365 12.92 -23.72 -7.66
C ARG A 365 12.60 -23.28 -9.09
N ILE A 366 11.31 -23.06 -9.38
CA ILE A 366 10.77 -22.62 -10.66
C ILE A 366 9.73 -21.56 -10.31
N ASP A 367 10.02 -20.29 -10.59
CA ASP A 367 9.18 -19.16 -10.14
C ASP A 367 8.85 -19.28 -8.63
N ASN A 368 7.59 -19.37 -8.27
CA ASN A 368 7.11 -19.52 -6.90
C ASN A 368 6.90 -20.97 -6.45
N ARG A 369 7.42 -21.97 -7.20
CA ARG A 369 7.25 -23.40 -6.91
C ARG A 369 8.59 -24.02 -6.54
N THR A 370 8.55 -25.00 -5.64
CA THR A 370 9.72 -25.78 -5.24
C THR A 370 9.41 -27.27 -5.33
N ILE A 371 10.28 -28.01 -6.00
CA ILE A 371 10.18 -29.47 -6.16
C ILE A 371 11.33 -30.09 -5.38
N LYS A 372 11.03 -31.03 -4.49
CA LYS A 372 12.03 -31.81 -3.80
C LYS A 372 12.58 -32.91 -4.73
N LEU A 373 13.89 -32.96 -4.85
CA LEU A 373 14.62 -33.94 -5.65
C LEU A 373 15.51 -34.84 -4.76
N VAL A 374 15.68 -36.05 -5.18
CA VAL A 374 16.58 -37.01 -4.55
C VAL A 374 17.66 -37.42 -5.55
N LYS A 375 18.93 -37.16 -5.26
CA LYS A 375 20.09 -37.62 -6.04
C LYS A 375 20.56 -38.99 -5.53
N GLN A 376 20.74 -39.94 -6.46
CA GLN A 376 21.31 -41.25 -6.24
C GLN A 376 22.59 -41.45 -7.02
#